data_12b6caa88ef01aa1b3253d60f71fb02c
#
_entry.id   12b6caa88ef01aa1b3253d60f71fb02c
#
_cell.length_a   1.000
_cell.length_b   1.000
_cell.length_c   1.000
_cell.angle_alpha   90.00
_cell.angle_beta   90.00
_cell.angle_gamma   90.00
#
_symmetry.space_group_name_H-M   'P 1'
#
loop_
_entity.id
_entity.type
_entity.pdbx_description
1 polymer ?
#
loop_
_entity_poly.entity_id
_entity_poly.type
_entity_poly.pdbx_seq_one_letter_code
_entity_poly.pdbx_strand_id
1 'polypeptide(L)'
;FPKETMSVKHRVYSRLYVACVNESLNELSYPAKLAGLNYSIREGYEGIYIDVNGYKESAMALFELLLDHMVDFSITEDKFLAIKDKVVRDYNNFALSDAHQQTREKAPDILYHVKYTWEESLPVAESASLNGIKDYSKSLYEKTYTEAMVYGDFEKSDAEKTARLFRQKTKTKGINRQEAFDLKYLKLDEPEIIQYTDNLLVNNSCFFRQYVLGEDSPQIRAVSKIIGKALQQPFFTEMRTNQQLGYIVWSYTNNLDETHYLNFLIQSGEYPADKLNRHADEFIISSSEIVNSMDSETFQQLVDSVIEELEKTPMSIAERARKLKTYIFEYDADYLRDQDTIESLRTIDKEKVANLLDTTVSPKSRRAVNVLTFAENHENLTKVKSSFSNLDTWKASRVYE
;
A
#
# COMPACT_ATOMS: atom_id res chain seq x y z
N PHE A 1 7.57 14.05 -6.32
CA PHE A 1 7.85 15.25 -5.49
C PHE A 1 9.33 15.36 -5.21
N PRO A 2 9.91 16.59 -5.08
CA PRO A 2 11.24 16.77 -4.52
C PRO A 2 11.30 16.32 -3.05
N LYS A 3 12.39 15.66 -2.65
CA LYS A 3 12.52 15.12 -1.28
C LYS A 3 12.49 16.20 -0.18
N GLU A 4 12.95 17.40 -0.48
CA GLU A 4 12.96 18.52 0.46
C GLU A 4 11.56 19.10 0.75
N THR A 5 10.55 18.78 -0.06
CA THR A 5 9.19 19.30 0.12
C THR A 5 8.33 18.48 1.07
N MET A 6 8.76 17.25 1.40
CA MET A 6 7.95 16.32 2.18
C MET A 6 7.70 16.82 3.60
N SER A 7 6.43 17.03 3.92
CA SER A 7 5.92 17.48 5.22
C SER A 7 4.44 17.15 5.37
N VAL A 8 3.91 17.19 6.59
CA VAL A 8 2.44 17.05 6.83
C VAL A 8 1.66 18.00 5.95
N LYS A 9 2.09 19.27 5.90
CA LYS A 9 1.44 20.29 5.07
C LYS A 9 1.45 19.91 3.59
N HIS A 10 2.57 19.43 3.07
CA HIS A 10 2.67 19.00 1.68
C HIS A 10 1.69 17.86 1.37
N ARG A 11 1.62 16.85 2.24
CA ARG A 11 0.71 15.71 2.08
C ARG A 11 -0.77 16.13 2.09
N VAL A 12 -1.16 16.93 3.07
CA VAL A 12 -2.55 17.43 3.18
C VAL A 12 -2.91 18.34 2.01
N TYR A 13 -1.99 19.22 1.61
CA TYR A 13 -2.23 20.15 0.50
C TYR A 13 -2.26 19.43 -0.85
N SER A 14 -1.44 18.39 -1.05
CA SER A 14 -1.52 17.52 -2.23
C SER A 14 -2.89 16.84 -2.33
N ARG A 15 -3.40 16.27 -1.22
CA ARG A 15 -4.72 15.67 -1.16
C ARG A 15 -5.84 16.67 -1.48
N LEU A 16 -5.81 17.84 -0.85
CA LEU A 16 -6.80 18.90 -1.10
C LEU A 16 -6.72 19.40 -2.54
N TYR A 17 -5.53 19.62 -3.07
CA TYR A 17 -5.32 20.05 -4.45
C TYR A 17 -5.90 19.03 -5.44
N VAL A 18 -5.55 17.74 -5.31
CA VAL A 18 -6.06 16.70 -6.19
C VAL A 18 -7.59 16.58 -6.08
N ALA A 19 -8.16 16.69 -4.88
CA ALA A 19 -9.61 16.69 -4.68
C ALA A 19 -10.28 17.88 -5.38
N CYS A 20 -9.68 19.08 -5.30
CA CYS A 20 -10.16 20.26 -5.97
C CYS A 20 -10.06 20.18 -7.51
N VAL A 21 -8.96 19.63 -8.03
CA VAL A 21 -8.80 19.37 -9.46
C VAL A 21 -9.87 18.40 -9.96
N ASN A 22 -10.06 17.29 -9.26
CA ASN A 22 -11.11 16.32 -9.62
C ASN A 22 -12.50 16.94 -9.60
N GLU A 23 -12.81 17.81 -8.63
CA GLU A 23 -14.10 18.55 -8.60
C GLU A 23 -14.25 19.50 -9.79
N SER A 24 -13.17 20.19 -10.20
CA SER A 24 -13.20 21.07 -11.37
C SER A 24 -13.44 20.32 -12.69
N LEU A 25 -13.12 19.02 -12.71
CA LEU A 25 -13.26 18.14 -13.87
C LEU A 25 -14.59 17.36 -13.89
N ASN A 26 -15.44 17.48 -12.87
CA ASN A 26 -16.67 16.71 -12.77
C ASN A 26 -17.60 16.86 -13.99
N GLU A 27 -17.71 18.05 -14.54
CA GLU A 27 -18.56 18.33 -15.73
C GLU A 27 -18.01 17.62 -16.99
N LEU A 28 -16.70 17.34 -17.04
CA LEU A 28 -16.05 16.67 -18.16
C LEU A 28 -16.08 15.13 -18.02
N SER A 29 -16.22 14.62 -16.79
CA SER A 29 -16.09 13.19 -16.52
C SER A 29 -17.14 12.34 -17.23
N TYR A 30 -18.40 12.77 -17.24
CA TYR A 30 -19.49 12.05 -17.87
C TYR A 30 -19.42 12.04 -19.42
N PRO A 31 -19.24 13.20 -20.11
CA PRO A 31 -19.03 13.21 -21.56
C PRO A 31 -17.80 12.39 -22.00
N ALA A 32 -16.69 12.48 -21.26
CA ALA A 32 -15.50 11.70 -21.54
C ALA A 32 -15.78 10.19 -21.50
N LYS A 33 -16.48 9.74 -20.43
CA LYS A 33 -16.87 8.34 -20.28
C LYS A 33 -17.80 7.85 -21.40
N LEU A 34 -18.77 8.66 -21.83
CA LEU A 34 -19.63 8.35 -22.97
C LEU A 34 -18.85 8.23 -24.28
N ALA A 35 -17.76 8.99 -24.43
CA ALA A 35 -16.83 8.89 -25.55
C ALA A 35 -15.82 7.72 -25.43
N GLY A 36 -15.96 6.83 -24.45
CA GLY A 36 -15.03 5.72 -24.22
C GLY A 36 -13.68 6.14 -23.61
N LEU A 37 -13.60 7.36 -23.04
CA LEU A 37 -12.43 7.87 -22.37
C LEU A 37 -12.57 7.70 -20.86
N ASN A 38 -11.47 7.33 -20.19
CA ASN A 38 -11.42 7.30 -18.74
C ASN A 38 -10.13 7.99 -18.28
N TYR A 39 -10.19 8.63 -17.13
CA TYR A 39 -9.03 9.20 -16.47
C TYR A 39 -9.13 9.02 -14.96
N SER A 40 -7.99 9.08 -14.29
CA SER A 40 -7.92 9.25 -12.84
C SER A 40 -6.73 10.14 -12.48
N ILE A 41 -6.94 11.01 -11.50
CA ILE A 41 -5.89 11.83 -10.88
C ILE A 41 -5.89 11.49 -9.39
N ARG A 42 -4.76 11.00 -8.88
CA ARG A 42 -4.62 10.50 -7.51
C ARG A 42 -3.32 11.02 -6.90
N GLU A 43 -3.35 11.33 -5.63
CA GLU A 43 -2.13 11.55 -4.86
C GLU A 43 -1.58 10.22 -4.32
N GLY A 44 -0.27 10.15 -4.18
CA GLY A 44 0.46 9.10 -3.49
C GLY A 44 1.60 9.68 -2.66
N TYR A 45 2.36 8.84 -1.99
CA TYR A 45 3.49 9.31 -1.17
C TYR A 45 4.55 10.02 -2.01
N GLU A 46 4.87 9.51 -3.17
CA GLU A 46 5.97 9.99 -4.00
C GLU A 46 5.55 11.04 -5.02
N GLY A 47 4.26 11.13 -5.34
CA GLY A 47 3.80 12.03 -6.37
C GLY A 47 2.31 12.02 -6.63
N ILE A 48 1.95 12.70 -7.72
CA ILE A 48 0.60 12.68 -8.28
C ILE A 48 0.60 11.75 -9.49
N TYR A 49 -0.35 10.85 -9.51
CA TYR A 49 -0.55 9.88 -10.58
C TYR A 49 -1.67 10.34 -11.49
N ILE A 50 -1.41 10.37 -12.79
CA ILE A 50 -2.37 10.71 -13.83
C ILE A 50 -2.48 9.49 -14.76
N ASP A 51 -3.63 8.85 -14.79
CA ASP A 51 -3.94 7.77 -15.71
C ASP A 51 -4.96 8.27 -16.74
N VAL A 52 -4.69 8.08 -18.02
CA VAL A 52 -5.64 8.39 -19.12
C VAL A 52 -5.72 7.18 -20.04
N ASN A 53 -6.91 6.77 -20.38
CA ASN A 53 -7.12 5.68 -21.32
C ASN A 53 -8.33 5.94 -22.25
N GLY A 54 -8.22 5.41 -23.48
CA GLY A 54 -9.20 5.61 -24.55
C GLY A 54 -8.56 5.51 -25.93
N TYR A 55 -9.27 5.97 -26.95
CA TYR A 55 -8.72 6.05 -28.29
C TYR A 55 -7.62 7.09 -28.39
N LYS A 56 -6.56 6.81 -29.13
CA LYS A 56 -5.29 7.55 -29.19
C LYS A 56 -5.46 9.08 -29.23
N GLU A 57 -6.11 9.60 -30.27
CA GLU A 57 -6.27 11.04 -30.48
C GLU A 57 -7.06 11.70 -29.36
N SER A 58 -8.14 11.03 -28.94
CA SER A 58 -9.02 11.52 -27.88
C SER A 58 -8.35 11.44 -26.51
N ALA A 59 -7.57 10.40 -26.24
CA ALA A 59 -6.80 10.26 -25.00
C ALA A 59 -5.72 11.35 -24.90
N MET A 60 -5.04 11.66 -26.00
CA MET A 60 -4.05 12.75 -26.06
C MET A 60 -4.68 14.12 -25.80
N ALA A 61 -5.84 14.38 -26.44
CA ALA A 61 -6.60 15.63 -26.22
C ALA A 61 -7.11 15.73 -24.78
N LEU A 62 -7.59 14.62 -24.20
CA LEU A 62 -8.00 14.58 -22.80
C LEU A 62 -6.83 14.84 -21.85
N PHE A 63 -5.67 14.23 -22.11
CA PHE A 63 -4.47 14.47 -21.30
C PHE A 63 -4.06 15.94 -21.30
N GLU A 64 -4.09 16.61 -22.47
CA GLU A 64 -3.82 18.04 -22.57
C GLU A 64 -4.81 18.86 -21.75
N LEU A 65 -6.10 18.56 -21.84
CA LEU A 65 -7.15 19.23 -21.09
C LEU A 65 -6.99 19.04 -19.57
N LEU A 66 -6.64 17.82 -19.12
CA LEU A 66 -6.34 17.56 -17.71
C LEU A 66 -5.16 18.41 -17.21
N LEU A 67 -4.08 18.51 -18.00
CA LEU A 67 -2.94 19.33 -17.66
C LEU A 67 -3.31 20.81 -17.57
N ASP A 68 -4.14 21.33 -18.47
CA ASP A 68 -4.61 22.72 -18.41
C ASP A 68 -5.38 22.99 -17.11
N HIS A 69 -6.31 22.09 -16.72
CA HIS A 69 -7.05 22.21 -15.44
C HIS A 69 -6.15 22.05 -14.20
N MET A 70 -5.10 21.27 -14.29
CA MET A 70 -4.15 21.10 -13.19
C MET A 70 -3.25 22.29 -13.00
N VAL A 71 -2.75 22.87 -14.09
CA VAL A 71 -1.80 24.00 -14.06
C VAL A 71 -2.52 25.32 -13.83
N ASP A 72 -3.59 25.58 -14.60
CA ASP A 72 -4.48 26.76 -14.46
C ASP A 72 -5.59 26.46 -13.44
N PHE A 73 -5.19 25.98 -12.28
CA PHE A 73 -6.09 25.55 -11.25
C PHE A 73 -7.01 26.67 -10.77
N SER A 74 -8.32 26.48 -10.93
CA SER A 74 -9.35 27.41 -10.51
C SER A 74 -10.54 26.70 -9.87
N ILE A 75 -10.95 27.16 -8.72
CA ILE A 75 -12.15 26.69 -8.00
C ILE A 75 -12.75 27.85 -7.18
N THR A 76 -14.07 27.85 -7.00
CA THR A 76 -14.74 28.83 -6.16
C THR A 76 -14.51 28.53 -4.68
N GLU A 77 -14.62 29.57 -3.83
CA GLU A 77 -14.47 29.43 -2.37
C GLU A 77 -15.46 28.41 -1.81
N ASP A 78 -16.72 28.44 -2.24
CA ASP A 78 -17.78 27.53 -1.76
C ASP A 78 -17.45 26.07 -2.08
N LYS A 79 -17.00 25.78 -3.30
CA LYS A 79 -16.56 24.42 -3.69
C LYS A 79 -15.33 23.98 -2.89
N PHE A 80 -14.36 24.88 -2.69
CA PHE A 80 -13.18 24.58 -1.86
C PHE A 80 -13.59 24.25 -0.41
N LEU A 81 -14.47 25.03 0.20
CA LEU A 81 -14.94 24.78 1.56
C LEU A 81 -15.66 23.45 1.68
N ALA A 82 -16.48 23.08 0.70
CA ALA A 82 -17.16 21.77 0.67
C ALA A 82 -16.16 20.61 0.57
N ILE A 83 -15.11 20.74 -0.24
CA ILE A 83 -14.05 19.74 -0.38
C ILE A 83 -13.24 19.63 0.91
N LYS A 84 -12.82 20.76 1.46
CA LYS A 84 -12.10 20.82 2.72
C LYS A 84 -12.89 20.14 3.84
N ASP A 85 -14.18 20.46 3.98
CA ASP A 85 -15.06 19.84 4.95
C ASP A 85 -15.16 18.32 4.76
N LYS A 86 -15.24 17.85 3.51
CA LYS A 86 -15.18 16.42 3.21
C LYS A 86 -13.86 15.78 3.67
N VAL A 87 -12.72 16.38 3.35
CA VAL A 87 -11.39 15.86 3.74
C VAL A 87 -11.24 15.83 5.27
N VAL A 88 -11.71 16.87 5.96
CA VAL A 88 -11.73 16.94 7.44
C VAL A 88 -12.60 15.83 8.00
N ARG A 89 -13.81 15.61 7.45
CA ARG A 89 -14.68 14.50 7.87
C ARG A 89 -14.03 13.13 7.59
N ASP A 90 -13.35 12.96 6.48
CA ASP A 90 -12.67 11.71 6.17
C ASP A 90 -11.61 11.36 7.23
N TYR A 91 -10.83 12.36 7.70
CA TYR A 91 -9.88 12.17 8.80
C TYR A 91 -10.59 11.84 10.12
N ASN A 92 -11.63 12.56 10.48
CA ASN A 92 -12.41 12.29 11.70
C ASN A 92 -13.09 10.91 11.65
N ASN A 93 -13.65 10.54 10.51
CA ASN A 93 -14.32 9.26 10.32
C ASN A 93 -13.35 8.07 10.36
N PHE A 94 -12.05 8.29 10.06
CA PHE A 94 -11.07 7.22 10.16
C PHE A 94 -10.94 6.71 11.59
N ALA A 95 -11.03 7.57 12.61
CA ALA A 95 -11.03 7.18 14.02
C ALA A 95 -12.23 6.28 14.41
N LEU A 96 -13.29 6.31 13.61
CA LEU A 96 -14.51 5.49 13.80
C LEU A 96 -14.62 4.36 12.77
N SER A 97 -13.62 4.16 11.93
CA SER A 97 -13.59 3.06 10.98
C SER A 97 -13.38 1.71 11.67
N ASP A 98 -13.61 0.62 10.95
CA ASP A 98 -13.44 -0.73 11.48
C ASP A 98 -12.04 -0.92 12.10
N ALA A 99 -11.99 -1.62 13.23
CA ALA A 99 -10.74 -1.85 13.97
C ALA A 99 -9.62 -2.44 13.11
N HIS A 100 -9.93 -3.37 12.19
CA HIS A 100 -8.93 -3.97 11.31
C HIS A 100 -8.30 -2.95 10.35
N GLN A 101 -9.04 -1.93 9.91
CA GLN A 101 -8.52 -0.86 9.06
C GLN A 101 -7.56 0.02 9.85
N GLN A 102 -7.98 0.49 11.03
CA GLN A 102 -7.13 1.30 11.90
C GLN A 102 -5.86 0.55 12.33
N THR A 103 -5.99 -0.73 12.70
CA THR A 103 -4.85 -1.56 13.16
C THR A 103 -3.81 -1.77 12.05
N ARG A 104 -4.26 -2.05 10.81
CA ARG A 104 -3.35 -2.22 9.68
C ARG A 104 -2.60 -0.94 9.32
N GLU A 105 -3.20 0.22 9.53
CA GLU A 105 -2.54 1.52 9.28
C GLU A 105 -1.40 1.82 10.27
N LYS A 106 -1.38 1.16 11.45
CA LYS A 106 -0.31 1.34 12.43
C LYS A 106 1.02 0.65 12.03
N ALA A 107 0.99 -0.42 11.23
CA ALA A 107 2.23 -1.04 10.75
C ALA A 107 3.03 -0.12 9.81
N PRO A 108 2.44 0.55 8.82
CA PRO A 108 3.09 1.60 8.06
C PRO A 108 3.64 2.76 8.90
N ASP A 109 3.03 3.11 10.02
CA ASP A 109 3.57 4.14 10.92
C ASP A 109 4.97 3.77 11.42
N ILE A 110 5.22 2.47 11.62
CA ILE A 110 6.51 1.91 12.02
C ILE A 110 7.42 1.69 10.82
N LEU A 111 6.89 1.07 9.77
CA LEU A 111 7.66 0.54 8.64
C LEU A 111 8.14 1.62 7.66
N TYR A 112 7.42 2.74 7.53
CA TYR A 112 7.80 3.81 6.61
C TYR A 112 8.63 4.87 7.34
N HIS A 113 9.72 5.32 6.73
CA HIS A 113 10.55 6.36 7.35
C HIS A 113 9.81 7.69 7.50
N VAL A 114 8.92 8.00 6.54
CA VAL A 114 8.03 9.16 6.59
C VAL A 114 6.59 8.68 6.39
N LYS A 115 5.79 8.85 7.41
CA LYS A 115 4.34 8.71 7.35
C LYS A 115 3.73 9.69 8.35
N TYR A 116 2.67 10.34 7.93
CA TYR A 116 1.92 11.27 8.77
C TYR A 116 0.56 10.65 9.12
N THR A 117 0.23 10.67 10.40
CA THR A 117 -1.02 10.12 10.91
C THR A 117 -2.20 11.04 10.57
N TRP A 118 -3.41 10.54 10.76
CA TRP A 118 -4.60 11.36 10.59
C TRP A 118 -4.66 12.47 11.65
N GLU A 119 -4.18 12.21 12.87
CA GLU A 119 -4.10 13.17 13.99
C GLU A 119 -3.20 14.37 13.65
N GLU A 120 -2.07 14.11 12.99
CA GLU A 120 -1.16 15.17 12.51
C GLU A 120 -1.74 15.91 11.31
N SER A 121 -2.47 15.22 10.45
CA SER A 121 -3.02 15.76 9.20
C SER A 121 -4.27 16.61 9.42
N LEU A 122 -5.12 16.25 10.39
CA LEU A 122 -6.39 16.92 10.66
C LEU A 122 -6.26 18.44 10.93
N PRO A 123 -5.43 18.91 11.87
CA PRO A 123 -5.30 20.34 12.13
C PRO A 123 -4.77 21.12 10.94
N VAL A 124 -3.94 20.51 10.09
CA VAL A 124 -3.45 21.12 8.85
C VAL A 124 -4.60 21.26 7.84
N ALA A 125 -5.44 20.24 7.70
CA ALA A 125 -6.62 20.30 6.82
C ALA A 125 -7.62 21.36 7.31
N GLU A 126 -7.88 21.44 8.60
CA GLU A 126 -8.77 22.44 9.21
C GLU A 126 -8.28 23.87 8.99
N SER A 127 -6.98 24.11 9.02
CA SER A 127 -6.39 25.42 8.80
C SER A 127 -6.15 25.77 7.33
N ALA A 128 -6.34 24.83 6.39
CA ALA A 128 -6.12 25.05 4.96
C ALA A 128 -7.05 26.15 4.39
N SER A 129 -6.51 26.97 3.50
CA SER A 129 -7.25 28.05 2.81
C SER A 129 -7.13 27.89 1.30
N LEU A 130 -8.09 28.44 0.55
CA LEU A 130 -8.08 28.44 -0.91
C LEU A 130 -6.81 29.10 -1.46
N ASN A 131 -6.40 30.24 -0.87
CA ASN A 131 -5.16 30.90 -1.30
C ASN A 131 -3.94 30.02 -1.05
N GLY A 132 -3.88 29.32 0.09
CA GLY A 132 -2.82 28.37 0.37
C GLY A 132 -2.74 27.23 -0.64
N ILE A 133 -3.89 26.68 -1.09
CA ILE A 133 -3.92 25.64 -2.14
C ILE A 133 -3.53 26.20 -3.51
N LYS A 134 -3.92 27.45 -3.85
CA LYS A 134 -3.50 28.10 -5.08
C LYS A 134 -1.98 28.34 -5.10
N ASP A 135 -1.38 28.74 -3.98
CA ASP A 135 0.07 28.91 -3.89
C ASP A 135 0.79 27.56 -3.95
N TYR A 136 0.23 26.54 -3.29
CA TYR A 136 0.74 25.16 -3.40
C TYR A 136 0.71 24.65 -4.85
N SER A 137 -0.39 24.86 -5.59
CA SER A 137 -0.50 24.41 -6.98
C SER A 137 0.57 25.03 -7.89
N LYS A 138 0.96 26.29 -7.65
CA LYS A 138 2.04 26.95 -8.38
C LYS A 138 3.41 26.34 -8.06
N SER A 139 3.70 26.13 -6.77
CA SER A 139 4.97 25.57 -6.32
C SER A 139 5.15 24.10 -6.70
N LEU A 140 4.05 23.35 -6.83
CA LEU A 140 4.05 21.92 -7.16
C LEU A 140 4.81 21.61 -8.46
N TYR A 141 4.71 22.49 -9.46
CA TYR A 141 5.33 22.30 -10.76
C TYR A 141 6.71 22.98 -10.93
N GLU A 142 7.22 23.67 -9.92
CA GLU A 142 8.54 24.31 -10.02
C GLU A 142 9.65 23.29 -10.29
N LYS A 143 9.60 22.16 -9.61
CA LYS A 143 10.53 21.04 -9.77
C LYS A 143 9.79 19.72 -9.72
N THR A 144 9.95 18.88 -10.74
CA THR A 144 9.34 17.53 -10.74
C THR A 144 10.32 16.50 -11.31
N TYR A 145 10.27 15.31 -10.72
CA TYR A 145 10.68 14.08 -11.37
C TYR A 145 9.44 13.44 -11.98
N THR A 146 9.51 13.03 -13.23
CA THR A 146 8.33 12.50 -13.94
C THR A 146 8.69 11.23 -14.68
N GLU A 147 7.97 10.18 -14.37
CA GLU A 147 7.96 8.93 -15.12
C GLU A 147 6.65 8.80 -15.89
N ALA A 148 6.71 8.28 -17.10
CA ALA A 148 5.53 8.11 -17.93
C ALA A 148 5.59 6.80 -18.70
N MET A 149 4.44 6.11 -18.75
CA MET A 149 4.22 4.96 -19.60
C MET A 149 3.17 5.32 -20.65
N VAL A 150 3.49 5.08 -21.91
CA VAL A 150 2.54 5.17 -23.04
C VAL A 150 2.43 3.78 -23.65
N TYR A 151 1.20 3.23 -23.67
CA TYR A 151 0.98 1.85 -24.10
C TYR A 151 -0.28 1.74 -24.96
N GLY A 152 -0.22 0.98 -26.04
CA GLY A 152 -1.31 0.75 -26.98
C GLY A 152 -0.89 1.02 -28.42
N ASP A 153 -1.79 1.56 -29.24
CA ASP A 153 -1.52 1.95 -30.63
C ASP A 153 -0.81 3.32 -30.70
N PHE A 154 0.38 3.38 -30.07
CA PHE A 154 1.21 4.58 -30.01
C PHE A 154 2.59 4.29 -30.56
N GLU A 155 3.14 5.28 -31.26
CA GLU A 155 4.52 5.26 -31.70
C GLU A 155 5.44 5.98 -30.66
N LYS A 156 6.74 5.74 -30.76
CA LYS A 156 7.74 6.44 -29.94
C LYS A 156 7.58 7.98 -30.02
N SER A 157 7.25 8.49 -31.21
CA SER A 157 7.01 9.93 -31.43
C SER A 157 5.83 10.46 -30.62
N ASP A 158 4.81 9.65 -30.33
CA ASP A 158 3.65 10.04 -29.53
C ASP A 158 4.03 10.13 -28.05
N ALA A 159 4.81 9.17 -27.54
CA ALA A 159 5.36 9.24 -26.18
C ALA A 159 6.24 10.48 -25.96
N GLU A 160 7.09 10.80 -26.96
CA GLU A 160 7.90 12.02 -26.92
C GLU A 160 7.06 13.32 -26.99
N LYS A 161 5.95 13.31 -27.78
CA LYS A 161 4.99 14.44 -27.79
C LYS A 161 4.32 14.61 -26.43
N THR A 162 3.90 13.50 -25.79
CA THR A 162 3.29 13.53 -24.45
C THR A 162 4.26 14.13 -23.42
N ALA A 163 5.52 13.72 -23.43
CA ALA A 163 6.53 14.26 -22.53
C ALA A 163 6.80 15.75 -22.80
N ARG A 164 6.87 16.18 -24.07
CA ARG A 164 7.00 17.59 -24.45
C ARG A 164 5.80 18.41 -24.02
N LEU A 165 4.58 17.92 -24.24
CA LEU A 165 3.34 18.56 -23.83
C LEU A 165 3.32 18.81 -22.32
N PHE A 166 3.64 17.80 -21.52
CA PHE A 166 3.74 17.93 -20.06
C PHE A 166 4.69 19.06 -19.66
N ARG A 167 5.93 19.08 -20.20
CA ARG A 167 6.93 20.12 -19.91
C ARG A 167 6.47 21.51 -20.34
N GLN A 168 5.83 21.62 -21.50
CA GLN A 168 5.33 22.91 -22.01
C GLN A 168 4.22 23.49 -21.15
N LYS A 169 3.27 22.64 -20.72
CA LYS A 169 2.13 23.05 -19.89
C LYS A 169 2.57 23.38 -18.46
N THR A 170 3.32 22.50 -17.82
CA THR A 170 3.74 22.69 -16.43
C THR A 170 4.90 23.66 -16.24
N LYS A 171 5.71 23.89 -17.30
CA LYS A 171 6.95 24.69 -17.24
C LYS A 171 7.92 24.22 -16.16
N THR A 172 7.81 22.96 -15.73
CA THR A 172 8.60 22.40 -14.65
C THR A 172 10.08 22.35 -14.98
N LYS A 173 10.90 22.58 -13.96
CA LYS A 173 12.32 22.21 -13.99
C LYS A 173 12.41 20.72 -13.61
N GLY A 174 12.88 19.90 -14.56
CA GLY A 174 13.13 18.49 -14.28
C GLY A 174 14.24 18.32 -13.25
N ILE A 175 14.03 17.41 -12.31
CA ILE A 175 15.06 16.91 -11.36
C ILE A 175 15.37 15.45 -11.66
N ASN A 176 16.50 14.95 -11.17
CA ASN A 176 16.84 13.54 -11.30
C ASN A 176 16.16 12.69 -10.22
N ARG A 177 16.18 11.33 -10.36
CA ARG A 177 15.56 10.39 -9.40
C ARG A 177 16.14 10.55 -7.99
N GLN A 178 17.42 10.85 -7.85
CA GLN A 178 18.07 11.01 -6.54
C GLN A 178 17.62 12.25 -5.78
N GLU A 179 17.07 13.25 -6.48
CA GLU A 179 16.49 14.47 -5.89
C GLU A 179 14.99 14.31 -5.60
N ALA A 180 14.34 13.29 -6.17
CA ALA A 180 12.95 12.95 -5.90
C ALA A 180 12.80 12.31 -4.53
N PHE A 181 11.61 12.47 -3.93
CA PHE A 181 11.24 11.76 -2.72
C PHE A 181 11.13 10.27 -3.03
N ASP A 182 11.73 9.48 -2.17
CA ASP A 182 11.76 8.03 -2.21
C ASP A 182 11.33 7.51 -0.84
N LEU A 183 10.26 6.74 -0.80
CA LEU A 183 9.73 6.20 0.44
C LEU A 183 10.59 5.03 0.89
N LYS A 184 11.25 5.20 2.03
CA LYS A 184 12.13 4.18 2.59
C LYS A 184 11.43 3.36 3.65
N TYR A 185 11.86 2.10 3.76
CA TYR A 185 11.24 1.11 4.63
C TYR A 185 12.21 0.66 5.74
N LEU A 186 11.64 0.33 6.90
CA LEU A 186 12.41 -0.15 8.04
C LEU A 186 13.09 -1.48 7.71
N LYS A 187 14.39 -1.53 7.88
CA LYS A 187 15.16 -2.76 7.78
C LYS A 187 15.20 -3.48 9.12
N LEU A 188 14.74 -4.71 9.14
CA LEU A 188 14.77 -5.61 10.29
C LEU A 188 15.72 -6.77 10.00
N ASP A 189 17.00 -6.61 10.31
CA ASP A 189 18.04 -7.62 10.05
C ASP A 189 18.15 -8.63 11.19
N GLU A 190 17.96 -8.18 12.41
CA GLU A 190 18.09 -9.00 13.61
C GLU A 190 16.73 -9.47 14.15
N PRO A 191 16.68 -10.63 14.83
CA PRO A 191 15.46 -11.12 15.46
C PRO A 191 14.87 -10.12 16.45
N GLU A 192 13.72 -9.56 16.12
CA GLU A 192 13.02 -8.58 16.94
C GLU A 192 11.51 -8.65 16.69
N ILE A 193 10.71 -8.41 17.74
CA ILE A 193 9.29 -8.09 17.59
C ILE A 193 9.09 -6.65 18.05
N ILE A 194 8.72 -5.78 17.10
CA ILE A 194 8.33 -4.42 17.41
C ILE A 194 6.86 -4.44 17.80
N GLN A 195 6.59 -4.19 19.07
CA GLN A 195 5.24 -4.16 19.62
C GLN A 195 4.67 -2.75 19.54
N TYR A 196 3.47 -2.62 18.99
CA TYR A 196 2.65 -1.41 19.04
C TYR A 196 1.31 -1.72 19.72
N THR A 197 0.90 -0.89 20.67
CA THR A 197 -0.41 -1.02 21.33
C THR A 197 -1.14 0.32 21.29
N ASP A 198 -2.43 0.29 21.00
CA ASP A 198 -3.28 1.48 20.99
C ASP A 198 -4.71 1.15 21.46
N ASN A 199 -5.46 2.16 21.89
CA ASN A 199 -6.87 2.05 22.22
C ASN A 199 -7.71 2.70 21.12
N LEU A 200 -8.80 2.02 20.74
CA LEU A 200 -9.71 2.49 19.70
C LEU A 200 -11.00 3.03 20.33
N LEU A 201 -11.66 3.92 19.60
CA LEU A 201 -13.00 4.44 19.97
C LEU A 201 -14.15 3.53 19.49
N VAL A 202 -13.84 2.35 18.97
CA VAL A 202 -14.80 1.39 18.41
C VAL A 202 -14.88 0.12 19.27
N ASN A 203 -15.98 -0.63 19.13
CA ASN A 203 -16.27 -1.80 19.97
C ASN A 203 -15.63 -3.11 19.47
N ASN A 204 -14.55 -3.03 18.71
CA ASN A 204 -13.80 -4.19 18.26
C ASN A 204 -12.32 -4.02 18.60
N SER A 205 -11.71 -5.08 19.14
CA SER A 205 -10.26 -5.19 19.24
C SER A 205 -9.70 -5.87 18.00
N CYS A 206 -8.42 -5.60 17.68
CA CYS A 206 -7.77 -6.25 16.58
C CYS A 206 -6.32 -6.62 16.92
N PHE A 207 -5.96 -7.84 16.51
CA PHE A 207 -4.59 -8.33 16.44
C PHE A 207 -4.14 -8.27 14.98
N PHE A 208 -2.96 -7.70 14.74
CA PHE A 208 -2.28 -7.76 13.45
C PHE A 208 -0.81 -8.02 13.66
N ARG A 209 -0.27 -9.01 12.94
CA ARG A 209 1.16 -9.29 12.96
C ARG A 209 1.69 -9.47 11.54
N GLN A 210 2.80 -8.83 11.28
CA GLN A 210 3.51 -8.83 10.02
C GLN A 210 4.93 -9.34 10.23
N TYR A 211 5.25 -10.52 9.68
CA TYR A 211 6.56 -11.13 9.73
C TYR A 211 7.36 -10.83 8.47
N VAL A 212 8.64 -10.56 8.61
CA VAL A 212 9.58 -10.49 7.47
C VAL A 212 9.88 -11.90 7.00
N LEU A 213 9.51 -12.21 5.75
CA LEU A 213 9.88 -13.47 5.07
C LEU A 213 11.30 -13.40 4.52
N GLY A 214 11.65 -12.29 3.87
CA GLY A 214 12.97 -12.09 3.27
C GLY A 214 12.98 -10.98 2.23
N GLU A 215 14.18 -10.66 1.74
CA GLU A 215 14.39 -9.73 0.64
C GLU A 215 13.95 -10.34 -0.69
N ASP A 216 13.54 -9.50 -1.63
CA ASP A 216 13.00 -9.92 -2.91
C ASP A 216 14.03 -10.72 -3.71
N SER A 217 13.58 -11.85 -4.15
CA SER A 217 14.27 -12.75 -5.08
C SER A 217 13.24 -13.70 -5.70
N PRO A 218 13.53 -14.32 -6.86
CA PRO A 218 12.62 -15.31 -7.44
C PRO A 218 12.22 -16.42 -6.45
N GLN A 219 13.14 -16.85 -5.59
CA GLN A 219 12.92 -17.88 -4.58
C GLN A 219 11.97 -17.38 -3.47
N ILE A 220 12.20 -16.19 -2.94
CA ILE A 220 11.34 -15.61 -1.89
C ILE A 220 9.96 -15.31 -2.44
N ARG A 221 9.84 -14.81 -3.68
CA ARG A 221 8.55 -14.62 -4.36
C ARG A 221 7.77 -15.92 -4.46
N ALA A 222 8.43 -17.01 -4.90
CA ALA A 222 7.82 -18.33 -5.02
C ALA A 222 7.36 -18.86 -3.66
N VAL A 223 8.24 -18.85 -2.65
CA VAL A 223 7.92 -19.32 -1.30
C VAL A 223 6.82 -18.50 -0.66
N SER A 224 6.87 -17.17 -0.78
CA SER A 224 5.84 -16.24 -0.28
C SER A 224 4.44 -16.59 -0.82
N LYS A 225 4.33 -16.83 -2.13
CA LYS A 225 3.06 -17.22 -2.75
C LYS A 225 2.54 -18.57 -2.25
N ILE A 226 3.42 -19.56 -2.11
CA ILE A 226 3.05 -20.88 -1.57
C ILE A 226 2.59 -20.76 -0.11
N ILE A 227 3.34 -20.08 0.75
CA ILE A 227 2.98 -19.87 2.16
C ILE A 227 1.64 -19.14 2.28
N GLY A 228 1.43 -18.06 1.48
CA GLY A 228 0.19 -17.30 1.49
C GLY A 228 -1.04 -18.18 1.20
N LYS A 229 -0.96 -19.03 0.17
CA LYS A 229 -2.06 -19.97 -0.16
C LYS A 229 -2.18 -21.10 0.85
N ALA A 230 -1.09 -21.67 1.31
CA ALA A 230 -1.10 -22.81 2.23
C ALA A 230 -1.74 -22.46 3.59
N LEU A 231 -1.54 -21.24 4.09
CA LEU A 231 -2.00 -20.84 5.42
C LEU A 231 -3.38 -20.17 5.43
N GLN A 232 -3.86 -19.65 4.32
CA GLN A 232 -5.08 -18.86 4.26
C GLN A 232 -6.30 -19.60 4.83
N GLN A 233 -6.59 -20.77 4.31
CA GLN A 233 -7.75 -21.56 4.74
C GLN A 233 -7.56 -22.19 6.13
N PRO A 234 -6.41 -22.80 6.48
CA PRO A 234 -6.20 -23.34 7.81
C PRO A 234 -6.31 -22.28 8.91
N PHE A 235 -5.71 -21.10 8.75
CA PHE A 235 -5.81 -20.01 9.72
C PHE A 235 -7.26 -19.54 9.90
N PHE A 236 -7.96 -19.33 8.77
CA PHE A 236 -9.37 -18.94 8.81
C PHE A 236 -10.23 -19.98 9.53
N THR A 237 -10.06 -21.27 9.20
CA THR A 237 -10.84 -22.35 9.81
C THR A 237 -10.58 -22.44 11.31
N GLU A 238 -9.33 -22.39 11.72
CA GLU A 238 -8.98 -22.51 13.13
C GLU A 238 -9.47 -21.29 13.93
N MET A 239 -9.14 -20.07 13.51
CA MET A 239 -9.47 -18.87 14.29
C MET A 239 -10.95 -18.50 14.25
N ARG A 240 -11.60 -18.66 13.07
CA ARG A 240 -13.00 -18.24 12.91
C ARG A 240 -13.99 -19.35 13.18
N THR A 241 -13.74 -20.57 12.66
CA THR A 241 -14.74 -21.65 12.71
C THR A 241 -14.61 -22.44 14.00
N ASN A 242 -13.40 -22.93 14.33
CA ASN A 242 -13.17 -23.78 15.47
C ASN A 242 -13.17 -23.00 16.79
N GLN A 243 -12.38 -21.93 16.85
CA GLN A 243 -12.22 -21.13 18.08
C GLN A 243 -13.21 -19.96 18.19
N GLN A 244 -13.87 -19.58 17.11
CA GLN A 244 -14.86 -18.49 17.05
C GLN A 244 -14.33 -17.15 17.60
N LEU A 245 -13.05 -16.84 17.31
CA LEU A 245 -12.39 -15.67 17.89
C LEU A 245 -12.84 -14.36 17.27
N GLY A 246 -13.31 -14.34 16.01
CA GLY A 246 -13.74 -13.13 15.36
C GLY A 246 -14.35 -13.33 13.98
N TYR A 247 -14.96 -12.26 13.46
CA TYR A 247 -15.60 -12.28 12.15
C TYR A 247 -14.60 -12.02 11.01
N ILE A 248 -13.64 -11.12 11.22
CA ILE A 248 -12.58 -10.83 10.26
C ILE A 248 -11.33 -11.58 10.69
N VAL A 249 -10.93 -12.55 9.88
CA VAL A 249 -9.75 -13.39 10.08
C VAL A 249 -9.04 -13.56 8.76
N TRP A 250 -7.80 -13.08 8.67
CA TRP A 250 -7.00 -13.11 7.44
C TRP A 250 -5.58 -13.62 7.70
N SER A 251 -5.09 -14.43 6.77
CA SER A 251 -3.67 -14.70 6.58
C SER A 251 -3.34 -14.48 5.11
N TYR A 252 -2.28 -13.72 4.82
CA TYR A 252 -1.86 -13.40 3.46
C TYR A 252 -0.41 -12.97 3.43
N THR A 253 0.18 -13.01 2.24
CA THR A 253 1.51 -12.44 1.99
C THR A 253 1.42 -11.21 1.10
N ASN A 254 2.32 -10.26 1.31
CA ASN A 254 2.51 -9.09 0.47
C ASN A 254 3.99 -8.71 0.44
N ASN A 255 4.35 -7.77 -0.40
CA ASN A 255 5.64 -7.09 -0.32
C ASN A 255 5.46 -5.59 -0.09
N LEU A 256 6.43 -5.00 0.57
CA LEU A 256 6.65 -3.56 0.63
C LEU A 256 8.04 -3.35 0.07
N ASP A 257 8.10 -2.69 -1.09
CA ASP A 257 9.32 -2.57 -1.86
C ASP A 257 10.00 -3.94 -2.07
N GLU A 258 11.24 -4.09 -1.70
CA GLU A 258 12.03 -5.32 -1.85
C GLU A 258 11.84 -6.33 -0.70
N THR A 259 10.99 -6.08 0.29
CA THR A 259 10.79 -6.98 1.42
C THR A 259 9.45 -7.68 1.37
N HIS A 260 9.46 -9.02 1.44
CA HIS A 260 8.27 -9.86 1.52
C HIS A 260 7.84 -10.12 2.96
N TYR A 261 6.53 -10.11 3.17
CA TYR A 261 5.91 -10.26 4.50
C TYR A 261 4.83 -11.32 4.51
N LEU A 262 4.71 -12.01 5.66
CA LEU A 262 3.59 -12.87 6.02
C LEU A 262 2.77 -12.18 7.11
N ASN A 263 1.46 -12.07 6.88
CA ASN A 263 0.55 -11.31 7.73
C ASN A 263 -0.54 -12.20 8.31
N PHE A 264 -0.90 -11.93 9.56
CA PHE A 264 -2.04 -12.51 10.26
C PHE A 264 -2.86 -11.42 10.92
N LEU A 265 -4.18 -11.53 10.82
CA LEU A 265 -5.10 -10.55 11.39
C LEU A 265 -6.35 -11.24 11.95
N ILE A 266 -6.76 -10.81 13.15
CA ILE A 266 -8.03 -11.21 13.77
C ILE A 266 -8.69 -9.97 14.38
N GLN A 267 -9.93 -9.67 13.99
CA GLN A 267 -10.77 -8.66 14.63
C GLN A 267 -11.91 -9.33 15.41
N SER A 268 -12.13 -8.89 16.63
CA SER A 268 -13.15 -9.41 17.53
C SER A 268 -13.91 -8.33 18.30
N GLY A 269 -15.22 -8.48 18.42
CA GLY A 269 -16.04 -7.72 19.36
C GLY A 269 -16.15 -8.35 20.74
N GLU A 270 -15.69 -9.61 20.92
CA GLU A 270 -15.82 -10.34 22.18
C GLU A 270 -14.50 -10.47 22.95
N TYR A 271 -13.38 -10.49 22.23
CA TYR A 271 -12.08 -10.80 22.83
C TYR A 271 -11.10 -9.63 22.68
N PRO A 272 -10.39 -9.25 23.77
CA PRO A 272 -9.33 -8.24 23.71
C PRO A 272 -8.16 -8.72 22.86
N ALA A 273 -7.39 -7.75 22.30
CA ALA A 273 -6.34 -8.01 21.33
C ALA A 273 -5.22 -8.92 21.86
N ASP A 274 -4.90 -8.86 23.15
CA ASP A 274 -3.88 -9.70 23.77
C ASP A 274 -4.31 -11.17 23.88
N LYS A 275 -5.62 -11.44 24.05
CA LYS A 275 -6.15 -12.79 23.96
C LYS A 275 -6.10 -13.32 22.52
N LEU A 276 -6.47 -12.49 21.53
CA LEU A 276 -6.35 -12.84 20.10
C LEU A 276 -4.89 -13.15 19.74
N ASN A 277 -3.95 -12.32 20.22
CA ASN A 277 -2.52 -12.51 20.03
C ASN A 277 -2.03 -13.88 20.53
N ARG A 278 -2.46 -14.31 21.71
CA ARG A 278 -2.07 -15.62 22.27
C ARG A 278 -2.57 -16.78 21.41
N HIS A 279 -3.85 -16.76 21.04
CA HIS A 279 -4.44 -17.83 20.20
C HIS A 279 -3.80 -17.86 18.80
N ALA A 280 -3.51 -16.69 18.23
CA ALA A 280 -2.79 -16.60 16.96
C ALA A 280 -1.36 -17.17 17.09
N ASP A 281 -0.64 -16.88 18.18
CA ASP A 281 0.72 -17.41 18.41
C ASP A 281 0.73 -18.94 18.45
N GLU A 282 -0.24 -19.59 19.11
CA GLU A 282 -0.36 -21.04 19.18
C GLU A 282 -0.46 -21.67 17.79
N PHE A 283 -1.26 -21.10 16.88
CA PHE A 283 -1.36 -21.55 15.50
C PHE A 283 -0.09 -21.22 14.69
N ILE A 284 0.38 -19.99 14.79
CA ILE A 284 1.48 -19.47 13.93
C ILE A 284 2.76 -20.26 14.18
N ILE A 285 3.10 -20.56 15.43
CA ILE A 285 4.32 -21.29 15.78
C ILE A 285 4.32 -22.71 15.19
N SER A 286 3.15 -23.34 15.07
CA SER A 286 3.01 -24.68 14.47
C SER A 286 2.68 -24.66 12.98
N SER A 287 2.61 -23.50 12.34
CA SER A 287 2.13 -23.38 10.95
C SER A 287 3.02 -24.06 9.91
N SER A 288 4.31 -24.25 10.18
CA SER A 288 5.22 -25.02 9.31
C SER A 288 4.81 -26.51 9.19
N GLU A 289 4.14 -27.06 10.21
CA GLU A 289 3.64 -28.43 10.19
C GLU A 289 2.53 -28.61 9.13
N ILE A 290 1.76 -27.55 8.84
CA ILE A 290 0.74 -27.55 7.78
C ILE A 290 1.37 -27.85 6.43
N VAL A 291 2.49 -27.22 6.11
CA VAL A 291 3.24 -27.47 4.87
C VAL A 291 3.90 -28.85 4.91
N ASN A 292 4.55 -29.22 6.03
CA ASN A 292 5.24 -30.49 6.18
C ASN A 292 4.29 -31.71 6.05
N SER A 293 3.06 -31.59 6.57
CA SER A 293 2.08 -32.67 6.55
C SER A 293 1.39 -32.87 5.20
N MET A 294 1.54 -31.93 4.24
CA MET A 294 1.02 -32.13 2.89
C MET A 294 1.71 -33.32 2.22
N ASP A 295 0.94 -34.20 1.59
CA ASP A 295 1.50 -35.17 0.69
C ASP A 295 2.05 -34.51 -0.58
N SER A 296 2.83 -35.25 -1.35
CA SER A 296 3.50 -34.70 -2.53
C SER A 296 2.51 -34.24 -3.61
N GLU A 297 1.36 -34.89 -3.72
CA GLU A 297 0.33 -34.55 -4.70
C GLU A 297 -0.35 -33.22 -4.32
N THR A 298 -0.78 -33.08 -3.07
CA THR A 298 -1.39 -31.84 -2.55
C THR A 298 -0.42 -30.65 -2.67
N PHE A 299 0.87 -30.84 -2.34
CA PHE A 299 1.86 -29.79 -2.49
C PHE A 299 2.06 -29.41 -3.95
N GLN A 300 2.12 -30.39 -4.86
CA GLN A 300 2.27 -30.11 -6.30
C GLN A 300 1.05 -29.36 -6.86
N GLN A 301 -0.17 -29.75 -6.47
CA GLN A 301 -1.39 -29.05 -6.87
C GLN A 301 -1.39 -27.58 -6.40
N LEU A 302 -0.87 -27.33 -5.20
CA LEU A 302 -0.71 -25.97 -4.68
C LEU A 302 0.28 -25.17 -5.55
N VAL A 303 1.43 -25.75 -5.88
CA VAL A 303 2.45 -25.13 -6.76
C VAL A 303 1.85 -24.84 -8.15
N ASP A 304 1.18 -25.82 -8.75
CA ASP A 304 0.57 -25.68 -10.08
C ASP A 304 -0.46 -24.57 -10.09
N SER A 305 -1.27 -24.45 -9.03
CA SER A 305 -2.25 -23.37 -8.92
C SER A 305 -1.63 -21.97 -8.86
N VAL A 306 -0.42 -21.84 -8.30
CA VAL A 306 0.32 -20.55 -8.30
C VAL A 306 0.92 -20.27 -9.67
N ILE A 307 1.44 -21.30 -10.34
CA ILE A 307 1.98 -21.16 -11.71
C ILE A 307 0.88 -20.72 -12.68
N GLU A 308 -0.28 -21.38 -12.65
CA GLU A 308 -1.44 -21.01 -13.50
C GLU A 308 -1.87 -19.55 -13.29
N GLU A 309 -1.82 -19.07 -12.04
CA GLU A 309 -2.15 -17.68 -11.72
C GLU A 309 -1.15 -16.69 -12.33
N LEU A 310 0.14 -17.00 -12.30
CA LEU A 310 1.20 -16.17 -12.88
C LEU A 310 1.24 -16.24 -14.42
N GLU A 311 0.95 -17.42 -15.01
CA GLU A 311 0.88 -17.63 -16.46
C GLU A 311 -0.39 -17.03 -17.10
N LYS A 312 -1.36 -16.61 -16.30
CA LYS A 312 -2.61 -16.05 -16.79
C LYS A 312 -2.35 -14.86 -17.72
N THR A 313 -2.67 -15.06 -18.99
CA THR A 313 -2.52 -14.02 -20.01
C THR A 313 -3.57 -12.92 -19.82
N PRO A 314 -3.17 -11.64 -19.79
CA PRO A 314 -4.12 -10.53 -19.78
C PRO A 314 -5.08 -10.60 -20.98
N MET A 315 -6.38 -10.54 -20.71
CA MET A 315 -7.43 -10.68 -21.72
C MET A 315 -7.80 -9.37 -22.41
N SER A 316 -7.28 -8.24 -21.93
CA SER A 316 -7.55 -6.91 -22.49
C SER A 316 -6.30 -6.04 -22.49
N ILE A 317 -6.32 -5.00 -23.36
CA ILE A 317 -5.26 -3.97 -23.37
C ILE A 317 -5.12 -3.32 -21.98
N ALA A 318 -6.24 -3.08 -21.31
CA ALA A 318 -6.23 -2.46 -19.97
C ALA A 318 -5.58 -3.36 -18.89
N GLU A 319 -5.84 -4.68 -18.94
CA GLU A 319 -5.18 -5.63 -18.02
C GLU A 319 -3.68 -5.72 -18.30
N ARG A 320 -3.30 -5.75 -19.58
CA ARG A 320 -1.89 -5.77 -19.97
C ARG A 320 -1.17 -4.47 -19.58
N ALA A 321 -1.82 -3.33 -19.78
CA ALA A 321 -1.30 -2.04 -19.35
C ALA A 321 -1.09 -1.99 -17.84
N ARG A 322 -2.03 -2.50 -17.02
CA ARG A 322 -1.87 -2.59 -15.55
C ARG A 322 -0.68 -3.45 -15.15
N LYS A 323 -0.54 -4.63 -15.77
CA LYS A 323 0.60 -5.52 -15.49
C LYS A 323 1.93 -4.85 -15.83
N LEU A 324 2.03 -4.20 -16.99
CA LEU A 324 3.23 -3.46 -17.39
C LEU A 324 3.51 -2.25 -16.50
N LYS A 325 2.45 -1.54 -16.07
CA LYS A 325 2.56 -0.43 -15.12
C LYS A 325 3.21 -0.87 -13.81
N THR A 326 2.77 -2.00 -13.24
CA THR A 326 3.37 -2.58 -12.04
C THR A 326 4.84 -2.94 -12.26
N TYR A 327 5.18 -3.58 -13.38
CA TYR A 327 6.59 -3.88 -13.65
C TYR A 327 7.47 -2.63 -13.78
N ILE A 328 6.96 -1.58 -14.44
CA ILE A 328 7.73 -0.36 -14.72
C ILE A 328 7.93 0.46 -13.44
N PHE A 329 6.86 0.70 -12.68
CA PHE A 329 6.88 1.68 -11.59
C PHE A 329 7.09 1.09 -10.20
N GLU A 330 6.82 -0.22 -10.02
CA GLU A 330 6.97 -0.88 -8.72
C GLU A 330 8.17 -1.85 -8.68
N TYR A 331 8.65 -2.30 -9.86
CA TYR A 331 9.71 -3.31 -9.95
C TYR A 331 10.82 -2.93 -10.95
N ASP A 332 11.15 -1.65 -11.07
CA ASP A 332 12.25 -1.13 -11.91
C ASP A 332 12.32 -1.73 -13.33
N ALA A 333 11.13 -1.94 -13.95
CA ALA A 333 10.96 -2.57 -15.27
C ALA A 333 11.45 -4.03 -15.35
N ASP A 334 11.37 -4.78 -14.26
CA ASP A 334 11.62 -6.24 -14.25
C ASP A 334 10.49 -6.99 -14.96
N TYR A 335 10.60 -7.08 -16.30
CA TYR A 335 9.60 -7.78 -17.13
C TYR A 335 9.68 -9.30 -17.05
N LEU A 336 10.76 -9.87 -16.50
CA LEU A 336 10.95 -11.29 -16.34
C LEU A 336 10.50 -11.80 -14.96
N ARG A 337 10.09 -10.90 -14.07
CA ARG A 337 9.73 -11.18 -12.68
C ARG A 337 8.81 -12.39 -12.50
N ASP A 338 7.72 -12.46 -13.27
CA ASP A 338 6.81 -13.60 -13.18
C ASP A 338 7.43 -14.87 -13.74
N GLN A 339 8.19 -14.79 -14.82
CA GLN A 339 8.87 -15.94 -15.42
C GLN A 339 9.93 -16.54 -14.47
N ASP A 340 10.76 -15.69 -13.88
CA ASP A 340 11.78 -16.12 -12.91
C ASP A 340 11.14 -16.73 -11.66
N THR A 341 9.99 -16.19 -11.23
CA THR A 341 9.20 -16.76 -10.13
C THR A 341 8.64 -18.14 -10.50
N ILE A 342 8.14 -18.33 -11.72
CA ILE A 342 7.65 -19.62 -12.22
C ILE A 342 8.78 -20.65 -12.30
N GLU A 343 9.97 -20.26 -12.77
CA GLU A 343 11.14 -21.15 -12.80
C GLU A 343 11.51 -21.60 -11.37
N SER A 344 11.46 -20.69 -10.40
CA SER A 344 11.68 -21.03 -9.00
C SER A 344 10.59 -21.96 -8.44
N LEU A 345 9.30 -21.74 -8.81
CA LEU A 345 8.19 -22.61 -8.42
C LEU A 345 8.33 -24.04 -8.95
N ARG A 346 8.80 -24.21 -10.19
CA ARG A 346 9.01 -25.55 -10.80
C ARG A 346 10.07 -26.40 -10.09
N THR A 347 10.94 -25.75 -9.34
CA THR A 347 12.04 -26.40 -8.61
C THR A 347 11.90 -26.27 -7.09
N ILE A 348 10.73 -25.78 -6.63
CA ILE A 348 10.51 -25.50 -5.22
C ILE A 348 10.45 -26.81 -4.42
N ASP A 349 11.14 -26.82 -3.29
CA ASP A 349 11.16 -27.94 -2.38
C ASP A 349 10.26 -27.67 -1.16
N LYS A 350 9.35 -28.60 -0.88
CA LYS A 350 8.42 -28.51 0.25
C LYS A 350 9.16 -28.32 1.59
N GLU A 351 10.26 -29.04 1.81
CA GLU A 351 11.05 -28.91 3.04
C GLU A 351 11.65 -27.50 3.19
N LYS A 352 12.13 -26.91 2.09
CA LYS A 352 12.64 -25.53 2.10
C LYS A 352 11.56 -24.50 2.43
N VAL A 353 10.34 -24.69 1.90
CA VAL A 353 9.19 -23.82 2.23
C VAL A 353 8.85 -23.92 3.72
N ALA A 354 8.75 -25.14 4.24
CA ALA A 354 8.45 -25.38 5.64
C ALA A 354 9.55 -24.83 6.58
N ASN A 355 10.83 -25.03 6.24
CA ASN A 355 11.96 -24.52 7.01
C ASN A 355 12.02 -22.99 7.02
N LEU A 356 11.73 -22.32 5.89
CA LEU A 356 11.66 -20.87 5.86
C LEU A 356 10.51 -20.37 6.74
N LEU A 357 9.35 -21.00 6.63
CA LEU A 357 8.19 -20.65 7.46
C LEU A 357 8.50 -20.84 8.96
N ASP A 358 9.08 -21.98 9.34
CA ASP A 358 9.49 -22.23 10.72
C ASP A 358 10.48 -21.15 11.22
N THR A 359 11.51 -20.84 10.45
CA THR A 359 12.48 -19.80 10.79
C THR A 359 11.81 -18.42 10.91
N THR A 360 10.86 -18.11 10.03
CA THR A 360 10.15 -16.84 9.99
C THR A 360 9.30 -16.61 11.24
N VAL A 361 8.64 -17.66 11.73
CA VAL A 361 7.69 -17.53 12.86
C VAL A 361 8.26 -17.92 14.22
N SER A 362 9.42 -18.61 14.24
CA SER A 362 10.05 -19.11 15.46
C SER A 362 10.37 -17.96 16.43
N PRO A 363 10.06 -18.11 17.73
CA PRO A 363 10.40 -17.10 18.74
C PRO A 363 11.87 -16.70 18.80
N LYS A 364 12.78 -17.54 18.29
CA LYS A 364 14.23 -17.30 18.34
C LYS A 364 14.78 -16.48 17.17
N SER A 365 14.07 -16.49 16.02
CA SER A 365 14.57 -15.94 14.75
C SER A 365 13.60 -14.94 14.10
N ARG A 366 12.38 -14.84 14.61
CA ARG A 366 11.33 -14.02 13.99
C ARG A 366 11.66 -12.52 14.00
N ARG A 367 11.40 -11.87 12.90
CA ARG A 367 11.46 -10.43 12.70
C ARG A 367 10.05 -9.97 12.36
N ALA A 368 9.43 -9.19 13.24
CA ALA A 368 8.02 -8.87 13.07
C ALA A 368 7.61 -7.52 13.66
N VAL A 369 6.57 -6.94 13.08
CA VAL A 369 5.76 -5.89 13.70
C VAL A 369 4.48 -6.52 14.22
N ASN A 370 4.17 -6.32 15.51
CA ASN A 370 2.97 -6.81 16.17
C ASN A 370 2.13 -5.64 16.66
N VAL A 371 0.94 -5.48 16.13
CA VAL A 371 0.01 -4.40 16.48
C VAL A 371 -1.19 -4.97 17.22
N LEU A 372 -1.44 -4.47 18.42
CA LEU A 372 -2.59 -4.81 19.24
C LEU A 372 -3.41 -3.55 19.51
N THR A 373 -4.62 -3.50 19.00
CA THR A 373 -5.54 -2.40 19.27
C THR A 373 -6.73 -2.89 20.07
N PHE A 374 -7.04 -2.16 21.13
CA PHE A 374 -8.06 -2.53 22.10
C PHE A 374 -9.33 -1.71 21.88
N ALA A 375 -10.48 -2.37 21.83
CA ALA A 375 -11.78 -1.73 21.85
C ALA A 375 -11.96 -0.88 23.13
N GLU A 376 -12.81 0.11 23.07
CA GLU A 376 -13.12 0.99 24.23
C GLU A 376 -13.58 0.18 25.47
N ASN A 377 -14.30 -0.94 25.27
CA ASN A 377 -14.82 -1.81 26.32
C ASN A 377 -13.92 -3.02 26.63
N HIS A 378 -12.73 -3.10 26.04
CA HIS A 378 -11.79 -4.20 26.28
C HIS A 378 -10.54 -3.74 27.03
N GLU A 379 -10.18 -4.46 28.07
CA GLU A 379 -8.96 -4.20 28.84
C GLU A 379 -7.75 -4.96 28.27
N ASN A 380 -6.58 -4.34 28.34
CA ASN A 380 -5.29 -4.98 28.05
C ASN A 380 -4.89 -5.84 29.27
N LEU A 381 -5.39 -7.07 29.35
CA LEU A 381 -5.25 -7.96 30.49
C LEU A 381 -3.79 -8.36 30.78
N THR A 382 -3.00 -8.53 29.74
CA THR A 382 -1.58 -8.92 29.84
C THR A 382 -0.64 -7.73 30.02
N LYS A 383 -1.18 -6.51 30.00
CA LYS A 383 -0.43 -5.25 30.13
C LYS A 383 0.70 -5.13 29.10
N VAL A 384 0.48 -5.63 27.88
CA VAL A 384 1.40 -5.48 26.76
C VAL A 384 1.60 -3.99 26.48
N LYS A 385 2.85 -3.58 26.27
CA LYS A 385 3.22 -2.19 25.98
C LYS A 385 3.89 -2.10 24.65
N SER A 386 3.80 -0.92 24.03
CA SER A 386 4.57 -0.59 22.82
C SER A 386 6.07 -0.65 23.11
N SER A 387 6.86 -1.03 22.11
CA SER A 387 8.33 -1.05 22.15
C SER A 387 8.95 0.35 22.25
N PHE A 388 8.13 1.39 22.13
CA PHE A 388 8.56 2.79 22.17
C PHE A 388 7.56 3.63 22.96
N SER A 389 8.05 4.67 23.62
CA SER A 389 7.23 5.71 24.27
C SER A 389 6.93 6.88 23.32
N ASN A 390 7.83 7.14 22.35
CA ASN A 390 7.68 8.12 21.29
C ASN A 390 8.18 7.51 19.98
N LEU A 391 7.32 7.46 19.00
CA LEU A 391 7.57 6.80 17.71
C LEU A 391 8.67 7.52 16.91
N ASP A 392 8.66 8.84 16.85
CA ASP A 392 9.64 9.61 16.06
C ASP A 392 11.06 9.45 16.59
N THR A 393 11.22 9.52 17.92
CA THR A 393 12.51 9.29 18.55
C THR A 393 13.01 7.86 18.31
N TRP A 394 12.11 6.89 18.35
CA TRP A 394 12.43 5.50 18.08
C TRP A 394 12.83 5.32 16.60
N LYS A 395 12.07 5.89 15.64
CA LYS A 395 12.39 5.85 14.21
C LYS A 395 13.75 6.45 13.90
N ALA A 396 14.09 7.58 14.54
CA ALA A 396 15.39 8.23 14.38
C ALA A 396 16.59 7.35 14.80
N SER A 397 16.37 6.30 15.59
CA SER A 397 17.38 5.31 15.99
C SER A 397 17.46 4.08 15.09
N ARG A 398 16.66 4.02 14.02
CA ARG A 398 16.53 2.86 13.11
C ARG A 398 17.08 3.16 11.72
N VAL A 399 17.34 2.10 10.97
CA VAL A 399 17.78 2.17 9.58
C VAL A 399 16.58 1.97 8.67
N TYR A 400 16.43 2.87 7.70
CA TYR A 400 15.41 2.82 6.65
C TYR A 400 16.13 2.88 5.29
N GLU A 401 15.88 1.91 4.45
CA GLU A 401 16.48 1.77 3.11
C GLU A 401 15.40 1.77 2.03
#